data_7e3e90e4ac71b723f41e24b231b66cbe
#
_entry.id   7e3e90e4ac71b723f41e24b231b66cbe
#
_cell.length_a   1.000
_cell.length_b   1.000
_cell.length_c   1.000
_cell.angle_alpha   90.00
_cell.angle_beta   90.00
_cell.angle_gamma   90.00
#
_symmetry.space_group_name_H-M   'P 1'
#
loop_
_entity.id
_entity.type
_entity.pdbx_description
1 polymer ?
#
loop_
_entity_poly.entity_id
_entity_poly.type
_entity_poly.pdbx_seq_one_letter_code
_entity_poly.pdbx_strand_id
1 'polypeptide(L)'
;MPVNNSSSPLPGDDPTGLQSFAVLLRGMNAEFNRIAHKFAQAQGLHLTDVLALIAILDDDTDEGPMTPGRLRERLSLTSGAVTACIDRLEKAGHIQRVRAVDDRRVVYLRYAAAGRRVAAEYFRPLAHSTAAACERFTTDELAVVVRFLAEMNRELAHLSR
;
A
#
# COMPACT_ATOMS: atom_id res chain seq x y z
N MET A 1 4.63 35.69 30.52
CA MET A 1 4.33 35.06 29.24
C MET A 1 3.37 33.92 29.50
N PRO A 2 2.09 34.00 29.17
CA PRO A 2 1.17 32.89 29.34
C PRO A 2 1.50 31.83 28.31
N VAL A 3 1.78 30.61 28.76
CA VAL A 3 1.92 29.41 27.94
C VAL A 3 0.53 29.09 27.42
N ASN A 4 0.30 29.31 26.12
CA ASN A 4 -0.95 29.00 25.46
C ASN A 4 -1.02 27.47 25.32
N ASN A 5 -1.61 26.81 26.33
CA ASN A 5 -1.89 25.39 26.32
C ASN A 5 -3.18 25.15 25.51
N SER A 6 -3.08 25.30 24.19
CA SER A 6 -4.15 24.92 23.27
C SER A 6 -4.24 23.41 23.28
N SER A 7 -5.07 22.87 24.21
CA SER A 7 -5.48 21.48 24.15
C SER A 7 -6.11 21.24 22.79
N SER A 8 -5.46 20.45 21.94
CA SER A 8 -6.08 20.03 20.68
C SER A 8 -7.40 19.34 21.00
N PRO A 9 -8.48 19.67 20.30
CA PRO A 9 -9.78 19.05 20.53
C PRO A 9 -9.67 17.53 20.38
N LEU A 10 -10.36 16.79 21.24
CA LEU A 10 -10.40 15.34 21.16
C LEU A 10 -11.14 14.89 19.88
N PRO A 11 -10.80 13.70 19.31
CA PRO A 11 -11.57 13.14 18.22
C PRO A 11 -13.04 12.95 18.66
N GLY A 12 -13.96 13.63 18.00
CA GLY A 12 -15.37 13.65 18.34
C GLY A 12 -15.94 15.05 18.58
N ASP A 13 -15.10 16.02 18.98
CA ASP A 13 -15.52 17.40 19.17
C ASP A 13 -15.70 18.14 17.82
N ASP A 14 -14.96 17.71 16.80
CA ASP A 14 -15.08 18.16 15.41
C ASP A 14 -14.86 16.97 14.46
N PRO A 15 -15.90 16.25 14.04
CA PRO A 15 -15.78 15.08 13.19
C PRO A 15 -15.26 15.41 11.77
N THR A 16 -15.31 16.67 11.36
CA THR A 16 -14.78 17.14 10.06
C THR A 16 -13.44 17.86 10.19
N GLY A 17 -12.95 18.04 11.42
CA GLY A 17 -11.71 18.73 11.71
C GLY A 17 -10.45 17.94 11.34
N LEU A 18 -9.38 18.66 11.05
CA LEU A 18 -8.08 18.10 10.68
C LEU A 18 -7.56 17.08 11.72
N GLN A 19 -7.82 17.33 13.00
CA GLN A 19 -7.42 16.43 14.09
C GLN A 19 -8.10 15.06 14.00
N SER A 20 -9.42 15.03 13.72
CA SER A 20 -10.18 13.80 13.56
C SER A 20 -9.67 12.98 12.37
N PHE A 21 -9.42 13.61 11.23
CA PHE A 21 -8.80 12.96 10.07
C PHE A 21 -7.42 12.37 10.41
N ALA A 22 -6.55 13.15 11.08
CA ALA A 22 -5.22 12.70 11.44
C ALA A 22 -5.23 11.48 12.37
N VAL A 23 -6.16 11.42 13.34
CA VAL A 23 -6.31 10.26 14.24
C VAL A 23 -6.77 9.03 13.46
N LEU A 24 -7.81 9.19 12.62
CA LEU A 24 -8.37 8.08 11.85
C LEU A 24 -7.38 7.54 10.81
N LEU A 25 -6.65 8.40 10.11
CA LEU A 25 -5.61 8.00 9.17
C LEU A 25 -4.47 7.25 9.85
N ARG A 26 -4.00 7.72 11.02
CA ARG A 26 -2.99 6.99 11.81
C ARG A 26 -3.49 5.63 12.28
N GLY A 27 -4.74 5.57 12.75
CA GLY A 27 -5.37 4.31 13.15
C GLY A 27 -5.45 3.32 12.00
N MET A 28 -5.92 3.77 10.85
CA MET A 28 -6.01 2.95 9.64
C MET A 28 -4.62 2.46 9.17
N ASN A 29 -3.61 3.34 9.17
CA ASN A 29 -2.24 2.96 8.85
C ASN A 29 -1.69 1.90 9.83
N ALA A 30 -1.95 2.04 11.13
CA ALA A 30 -1.54 1.04 12.12
C ALA A 30 -2.17 -0.33 11.88
N GLU A 31 -3.46 -0.38 11.51
CA GLU A 31 -4.14 -1.63 11.17
C GLU A 31 -3.60 -2.26 9.89
N PHE A 32 -3.38 -1.49 8.84
CA PHE A 32 -2.77 -2.00 7.60
C PHE A 32 -1.37 -2.54 7.83
N ASN A 33 -0.54 -1.84 8.60
CA ASN A 33 0.78 -2.33 8.97
C ASN A 33 0.71 -3.63 9.76
N ARG A 34 -0.23 -3.76 10.71
CA ARG A 34 -0.44 -4.99 11.47
C ARG A 34 -0.83 -6.17 10.57
N ILE A 35 -1.72 -5.94 9.61
CA ILE A 35 -2.13 -6.95 8.62
C ILE A 35 -0.94 -7.35 7.74
N ALA A 36 -0.16 -6.38 7.25
CA ALA A 36 1.02 -6.62 6.44
C ALA A 36 2.09 -7.44 7.20
N HIS A 37 2.34 -7.12 8.47
CA HIS A 37 3.25 -7.90 9.33
C HIS A 37 2.77 -9.35 9.52
N LYS A 38 1.48 -9.56 9.77
CA LYS A 38 0.92 -10.91 9.91
C LYS A 38 1.03 -11.71 8.62
N PHE A 39 0.79 -11.08 7.48
CA PHE A 39 0.98 -11.71 6.17
C PHE A 39 2.45 -12.09 5.95
N ALA A 40 3.38 -11.17 6.22
CA ALA A 40 4.80 -11.44 6.13
C ALA A 40 5.20 -12.66 6.96
N GLN A 41 4.79 -12.73 8.22
CA GLN A 41 5.06 -13.87 9.11
C GLN A 41 4.46 -15.17 8.57
N ALA A 42 3.20 -15.14 8.11
CA ALA A 42 2.51 -16.33 7.59
C ALA A 42 3.16 -16.88 6.32
N GLN A 43 3.79 -16.02 5.51
CA GLN A 43 4.46 -16.40 4.26
C GLN A 43 5.98 -16.55 4.38
N GLY A 44 6.56 -16.37 5.58
CA GLY A 44 8.02 -16.39 5.77
C GLY A 44 8.75 -15.27 5.02
N LEU A 45 8.09 -14.13 4.87
CA LEU A 45 8.58 -12.94 4.17
C LEU A 45 9.04 -11.86 5.15
N HIS A 46 9.82 -10.91 4.66
CA HIS A 46 10.10 -9.64 5.34
C HIS A 46 8.99 -8.63 5.06
N LEU A 47 8.80 -7.64 5.94
CA LEU A 47 7.84 -6.56 5.68
C LEU A 47 8.15 -5.82 4.37
N THR A 48 9.42 -5.60 4.06
CA THR A 48 9.86 -4.98 2.80
C THR A 48 9.39 -5.78 1.58
N ASP A 49 9.33 -7.12 1.67
CA ASP A 49 8.84 -7.98 0.59
C ASP A 49 7.34 -7.77 0.39
N VAL A 50 6.57 -7.60 1.47
CA VAL A 50 5.13 -7.29 1.40
C VAL A 50 4.90 -5.90 0.78
N LEU A 51 5.69 -4.90 1.15
CA LEU A 51 5.63 -3.58 0.53
C LEU A 51 5.96 -3.63 -0.96
N ALA A 52 6.91 -4.48 -1.35
CA ALA A 52 7.22 -4.72 -2.76
C ALA A 52 6.05 -5.39 -3.51
N LEU A 53 5.37 -6.36 -2.88
CA LEU A 53 4.17 -6.97 -3.45
C LEU A 53 3.05 -5.94 -3.67
N ILE A 54 2.81 -5.06 -2.70
CA ILE A 54 1.83 -3.98 -2.83
C ILE A 54 2.22 -3.05 -3.98
N ALA A 55 3.50 -2.63 -4.03
CA ALA A 55 3.99 -1.77 -5.10
C ALA A 55 3.84 -2.40 -6.50
N ILE A 56 4.06 -3.71 -6.63
CA ILE A 56 3.87 -4.43 -7.90
C ILE A 56 2.39 -4.56 -8.26
N LEU A 57 1.51 -4.68 -7.25
CA LEU A 57 0.06 -4.78 -7.47
C LEU A 57 -0.52 -3.45 -7.98
N ASP A 58 -0.09 -2.34 -7.39
CA ASP A 58 -0.59 -1.01 -7.72
C ASP A 58 -0.12 -0.50 -9.09
N ASP A 59 0.89 -1.14 -9.66
CA ASP A 59 1.58 -0.67 -10.88
C ASP A 59 0.94 -1.17 -12.19
N ASP A 60 -0.20 -1.88 -12.13
CA ASP A 60 -1.03 -2.16 -13.30
C ASP A 60 -1.78 -0.91 -13.82
N THR A 61 -1.40 0.28 -13.30
CA THR A 61 -1.93 1.60 -13.65
C THR A 61 -1.05 2.33 -14.70
N ASP A 62 -1.25 3.62 -14.87
CA ASP A 62 -0.83 4.46 -16.01
C ASP A 62 0.68 4.53 -16.35
N GLU A 63 1.57 4.11 -15.48
CA GLU A 63 3.04 4.23 -15.69
C GLU A 63 3.70 2.96 -16.28
N GLY A 64 2.92 1.96 -16.63
CA GLY A 64 3.41 0.67 -17.16
C GLY A 64 3.94 -0.30 -16.08
N PRO A 65 4.39 -1.50 -16.47
CA PRO A 65 4.70 -2.57 -15.53
C PRO A 65 5.91 -2.27 -14.64
N MET A 66 5.85 -2.70 -13.37
CA MET A 66 6.94 -2.54 -12.41
C MET A 66 8.25 -3.15 -12.92
N THR A 67 9.33 -2.37 -12.80
CA THR A 67 10.70 -2.84 -13.04
C THR A 67 11.51 -2.85 -11.74
N PRO A 68 12.63 -3.59 -11.66
CA PRO A 68 13.50 -3.55 -10.49
C PRO A 68 14.02 -2.14 -10.15
N GLY A 69 14.27 -1.31 -11.17
CA GLY A 69 14.69 0.08 -10.99
C GLY A 69 13.59 0.93 -10.33
N ARG A 70 12.36 0.87 -10.85
CA ARG A 70 11.20 1.58 -10.29
C ARG A 70 10.87 1.10 -8.87
N LEU A 71 10.96 -0.22 -8.61
CA LEU A 71 10.75 -0.77 -7.28
C LEU A 71 11.78 -0.25 -6.28
N ARG A 72 13.06 -0.16 -6.70
CA ARG A 72 14.14 0.41 -5.89
C ARG A 72 13.83 1.85 -5.48
N GLU A 73 13.40 2.67 -6.43
CA GLU A 73 13.06 4.08 -6.21
C GLU A 73 11.84 4.21 -5.29
N ARG A 74 10.76 3.49 -5.61
CA ARG A 74 9.49 3.54 -4.85
C ARG A 74 9.65 3.14 -3.39
N LEU A 75 10.54 2.18 -3.10
CA LEU A 75 10.80 1.71 -1.73
C LEU A 75 12.05 2.32 -1.09
N SER A 76 12.73 3.24 -1.78
CA SER A 76 14.00 3.86 -1.32
C SER A 76 15.04 2.82 -0.89
N LEU A 77 15.17 1.72 -1.66
CA LEU A 77 16.09 0.62 -1.36
C LEU A 77 17.44 0.79 -2.08
N THR A 78 18.48 0.15 -1.53
CA THR A 78 19.74 -0.05 -2.25
C THR A 78 19.58 -1.11 -3.36
N SER A 79 20.48 -1.11 -4.36
CA SER A 79 20.45 -2.10 -5.44
C SER A 79 20.56 -3.54 -4.92
N GLY A 80 21.38 -3.79 -3.89
CA GLY A 80 21.47 -5.11 -3.26
C GLY A 80 20.18 -5.51 -2.52
N ALA A 81 19.57 -4.57 -1.80
CA ALA A 81 18.34 -4.84 -1.06
C ALA A 81 17.16 -5.16 -1.97
N VAL A 82 17.00 -4.41 -3.08
CA VAL A 82 15.92 -4.70 -4.04
C VAL A 82 16.13 -6.03 -4.76
N THR A 83 17.38 -6.38 -5.12
CA THR A 83 17.68 -7.67 -5.73
C THR A 83 17.36 -8.81 -4.78
N ALA A 84 17.81 -8.75 -3.53
CA ALA A 84 17.53 -9.77 -2.53
C ALA A 84 16.00 -9.90 -2.22
N CYS A 85 15.25 -8.80 -2.20
CA CYS A 85 13.81 -8.78 -2.06
C CYS A 85 13.14 -9.53 -3.24
N ILE A 86 13.47 -9.16 -4.47
CA ILE A 86 12.91 -9.79 -5.68
C ILE A 86 13.24 -11.29 -5.72
N ASP A 87 14.47 -11.69 -5.38
CA ASP A 87 14.89 -13.09 -5.37
C ASP A 87 14.08 -13.92 -4.34
N ARG A 88 13.85 -13.36 -3.15
CA ARG A 88 13.00 -14.03 -2.13
C ARG A 88 11.57 -14.19 -2.61
N LEU A 89 10.98 -13.13 -3.17
CA LEU A 89 9.60 -13.15 -3.67
C LEU A 89 9.42 -14.12 -4.83
N GLU A 90 10.39 -14.20 -5.75
CA GLU A 90 10.37 -15.15 -6.87
C GLU A 90 10.54 -16.59 -6.36
N LYS A 91 11.51 -16.83 -5.45
CA LYS A 91 11.70 -18.13 -4.81
C LYS A 91 10.48 -18.62 -4.02
N ALA A 92 9.77 -17.70 -3.38
CA ALA A 92 8.53 -18.00 -2.66
C ALA A 92 7.31 -18.16 -3.59
N GLY A 93 7.48 -17.94 -4.91
CA GLY A 93 6.41 -18.10 -5.90
C GLY A 93 5.38 -16.98 -5.90
N HIS A 94 5.68 -15.82 -5.31
CA HIS A 94 4.78 -14.67 -5.29
C HIS A 94 4.84 -13.85 -6.57
N ILE A 95 6.01 -13.71 -7.15
CA ILE A 95 6.24 -12.96 -8.39
C ILE A 95 7.05 -13.78 -9.40
N GLN A 96 7.10 -13.26 -10.61
CA GLN A 96 7.96 -13.75 -11.69
C GLN A 96 8.59 -12.59 -12.43
N ARG A 97 9.82 -12.79 -12.93
CA ARG A 97 10.48 -11.86 -13.85
C ARG A 97 10.05 -12.20 -15.28
N VAL A 98 9.54 -11.21 -16.00
CA VAL A 98 9.12 -11.34 -17.40
C VAL A 98 9.90 -10.35 -18.24
N ARG A 99 10.56 -10.82 -19.30
CA ARG A 99 11.25 -9.92 -20.23
C ARG A 99 10.23 -9.21 -21.11
N ALA A 100 10.46 -7.92 -21.38
CA ALA A 100 9.63 -7.18 -22.31
C ALA A 100 9.76 -7.77 -23.73
N VAL A 101 8.67 -7.69 -24.47
CA VAL A 101 8.62 -8.21 -25.85
C VAL A 101 9.46 -7.33 -26.79
N ASP A 102 9.36 -6.00 -26.60
CA ASP A 102 9.98 -5.02 -27.49
C ASP A 102 11.46 -4.75 -27.15
N ASP A 103 11.86 -4.88 -25.88
CA ASP A 103 13.26 -4.77 -25.45
C ASP A 103 13.59 -5.81 -24.39
N ARG A 104 14.30 -6.86 -24.79
CA ARG A 104 14.72 -7.97 -23.92
C ARG A 104 15.66 -7.57 -22.77
N ARG A 105 16.19 -6.34 -22.76
CA ARG A 105 16.98 -5.80 -21.65
C ARG A 105 16.09 -5.37 -20.50
N VAL A 106 14.83 -5.06 -20.79
CA VAL A 106 13.85 -4.65 -19.78
C VAL A 106 13.22 -5.89 -19.14
N VAL A 107 13.25 -5.92 -17.82
CA VAL A 107 12.62 -6.96 -17.00
C VAL A 107 11.47 -6.33 -16.25
N TYR A 108 10.31 -6.94 -16.37
CA TYR A 108 9.11 -6.60 -15.61
C TYR A 108 8.92 -7.58 -14.45
N LEU A 109 8.43 -7.05 -13.34
CA LEU A 109 8.01 -7.83 -12.18
C LEU A 109 6.50 -8.00 -12.23
N ARG A 110 6.04 -9.24 -12.24
CA ARG A 110 4.63 -9.58 -12.32
C ARG A 110 4.25 -10.52 -11.19
N TYR A 111 3.03 -10.42 -10.70
CA TYR A 111 2.50 -11.42 -9.79
C TYR A 111 2.45 -12.79 -10.48
N ALA A 112 2.98 -13.80 -9.81
CA ALA A 112 2.74 -15.19 -10.20
C ALA A 112 1.31 -15.61 -9.83
N ALA A 113 0.71 -16.50 -10.61
CA ALA A 113 -0.67 -16.95 -10.38
C ALA A 113 -0.86 -17.56 -8.97
N ALA A 114 0.15 -18.30 -8.48
CA ALA A 114 0.13 -18.85 -7.12
C ALA A 114 0.15 -17.76 -6.05
N GLY A 115 1.05 -16.78 -6.18
CA GLY A 115 1.16 -15.65 -5.24
C GLY A 115 -0.12 -14.82 -5.21
N ARG A 116 -0.75 -14.58 -6.36
CA ARG A 116 -2.03 -13.87 -6.46
C ARG A 116 -3.15 -14.60 -5.71
N ARG A 117 -3.23 -15.92 -5.79
CA ARG A 117 -4.21 -16.73 -5.03
C ARG A 117 -3.98 -16.62 -3.52
N VAL A 118 -2.74 -16.80 -3.08
CA VAL A 118 -2.37 -16.70 -1.65
C VAL A 118 -2.74 -15.33 -1.10
N ALA A 119 -2.40 -14.24 -1.81
CA ALA A 119 -2.77 -12.89 -1.42
C ALA A 119 -4.30 -12.70 -1.37
N ALA A 120 -5.03 -13.14 -2.40
CA ALA A 120 -6.48 -13.02 -2.46
C ALA A 120 -7.18 -13.75 -1.30
N GLU A 121 -6.73 -14.95 -0.94
CA GLU A 121 -7.27 -15.70 0.20
C GLU A 121 -6.96 -15.02 1.53
N TYR A 122 -5.74 -14.56 1.72
CA TYR A 122 -5.31 -13.92 2.96
C TYR A 122 -6.02 -12.59 3.20
N PHE A 123 -6.17 -11.76 2.16
CA PHE A 123 -6.79 -10.43 2.26
C PHE A 123 -8.32 -10.44 2.07
N ARG A 124 -8.93 -11.60 1.80
CA ARG A 124 -10.39 -11.71 1.68
C ARG A 124 -11.17 -11.16 2.88
N PRO A 125 -10.78 -11.42 4.16
CA PRO A 125 -11.47 -10.82 5.30
C PRO A 125 -11.42 -9.28 5.30
N LEU A 126 -10.28 -8.69 4.89
CA LEU A 126 -10.14 -7.24 4.76
C LEU A 126 -11.09 -6.70 3.67
N ALA A 127 -11.15 -7.36 2.52
CA ALA A 127 -12.06 -6.98 1.45
C ALA A 127 -13.53 -7.03 1.89
N HIS A 128 -13.94 -8.07 2.62
CA HIS A 128 -15.29 -8.17 3.19
C HIS A 128 -15.58 -7.07 4.21
N SER A 129 -14.63 -6.77 5.11
CA SER A 129 -14.79 -5.69 6.10
C SER A 129 -14.91 -4.32 5.42
N THR A 130 -14.12 -4.10 4.36
CA THR A 130 -14.21 -2.86 3.57
C THR A 130 -15.56 -2.75 2.86
N ALA A 131 -16.03 -3.82 2.23
CA ALA A 131 -17.33 -3.86 1.57
C ALA A 131 -18.47 -3.57 2.57
N ALA A 132 -18.47 -4.23 3.73
CA ALA A 132 -19.46 -4.00 4.79
C ALA A 132 -19.43 -2.57 5.35
N ALA A 133 -18.26 -1.92 5.37
CA ALA A 133 -18.16 -0.50 5.72
C ALA A 133 -18.80 0.38 4.64
N CYS A 134 -18.51 0.10 3.36
CA CYS A 134 -19.05 0.85 2.23
C CYS A 134 -20.60 0.76 2.14
N GLU A 135 -21.20 -0.36 2.51
CA GLU A 135 -22.67 -0.54 2.52
C GLU A 135 -23.43 0.46 3.43
N ARG A 136 -22.72 1.13 4.35
CA ARG A 136 -23.28 2.14 5.26
C ARG A 136 -23.35 3.54 4.66
N PHE A 137 -22.84 3.72 3.45
CA PHE A 137 -22.74 5.00 2.77
C PHE A 137 -23.41 4.94 1.41
N THR A 138 -23.95 6.07 0.97
CA THR A 138 -24.45 6.22 -0.39
C THR A 138 -23.32 6.27 -1.41
N THR A 139 -23.62 6.05 -2.67
CA THR A 139 -22.65 6.17 -3.77
C THR A 139 -22.01 7.57 -3.82
N ASP A 140 -22.79 8.62 -3.59
CA ASP A 140 -22.32 10.00 -3.62
C ASP A 140 -21.36 10.29 -2.47
N GLU A 141 -21.66 9.80 -1.26
CA GLU A 141 -20.76 9.91 -0.11
C GLU A 141 -19.44 9.16 -0.36
N LEU A 142 -19.51 7.96 -0.90
CA LEU A 142 -18.29 7.19 -1.25
C LEU A 142 -17.47 7.90 -2.35
N ALA A 143 -18.11 8.55 -3.31
CA ALA A 143 -17.41 9.33 -4.33
C ALA A 143 -16.62 10.50 -3.71
N VAL A 144 -17.18 11.16 -2.68
CA VAL A 144 -16.47 12.20 -1.92
C VAL A 144 -15.27 11.61 -1.17
N VAL A 145 -15.44 10.46 -0.50
CA VAL A 145 -14.35 9.77 0.21
C VAL A 145 -13.22 9.36 -0.74
N VAL A 146 -13.55 8.78 -1.89
CA VAL A 146 -12.56 8.40 -2.91
C VAL A 146 -11.78 9.62 -3.40
N ARG A 147 -12.47 10.72 -3.70
CA ARG A 147 -11.83 11.97 -4.11
C ARG A 147 -10.89 12.51 -3.02
N PHE A 148 -11.34 12.53 -1.76
CA PHE A 148 -10.51 12.97 -0.63
C PHE A 148 -9.24 12.11 -0.49
N LEU A 149 -9.36 10.79 -0.54
CA LEU A 149 -8.21 9.88 -0.44
C LEU A 149 -7.26 10.03 -1.62
N ALA A 150 -7.76 10.27 -2.84
CA ALA A 150 -6.95 10.53 -4.02
C ALA A 150 -6.14 11.84 -3.89
N GLU A 151 -6.77 12.92 -3.37
CA GLU A 151 -6.06 14.17 -3.08
C GLU A 151 -4.98 13.98 -2.00
N MET A 152 -5.34 13.32 -0.89
CA MET A 152 -4.38 13.02 0.17
C MET A 152 -3.17 12.24 -0.34
N ASN A 153 -3.37 11.23 -1.18
CA ASN A 153 -2.28 10.45 -1.75
C ASN A 153 -1.37 11.32 -2.65
N ARG A 154 -1.94 12.26 -3.41
CA ARG A 154 -1.16 13.20 -4.22
C ARG A 154 -0.29 14.12 -3.34
N GLU A 155 -0.88 14.71 -2.30
CA GLU A 155 -0.14 15.58 -1.37
C GLU A 155 0.98 14.81 -0.65
N LEU A 156 0.71 13.59 -0.17
CA LEU A 156 1.71 12.76 0.49
C LEU A 156 2.84 12.34 -0.45
N ALA A 157 2.56 12.11 -1.73
CA ALA A 157 3.58 11.78 -2.73
C ALA A 157 4.57 12.95 -2.96
N HIS A 158 4.16 14.21 -2.75
CA HIS A 158 5.04 15.37 -2.81
C HIS A 158 6.01 15.47 -1.61
N LEU A 159 5.62 14.94 -0.46
CA LEU A 159 6.48 14.93 0.74
C LEU A 159 7.60 13.89 0.66
N SER A 160 7.48 12.91 -0.23
CA SER A 160 8.43 11.78 -0.37
C SER A 160 9.49 12.01 -1.46
N ARG A 161 9.47 13.17 -2.10
CA ARG A 161 10.46 13.59 -3.12
C ARG A 161 11.50 14.51 -2.52
#